data_9fe44cbfbf599a053a21ac920d9d5cf0
#
_entry.id   9fe44cbfbf599a053a21ac920d9d5cf0
#
_cell.length_a   1.000
_cell.length_b   1.000
_cell.length_c   1.000
_cell.angle_alpha   90.00
_cell.angle_beta   90.00
_cell.angle_gamma   90.00
#
_symmetry.space_group_name_H-M   'P 1'
#
loop_
_entity.id
_entity.type
_entity.pdbx_description
1 polymer ?
#
loop_
_entity_poly.entity_id
_entity_poly.type
_entity_poly.pdbx_seq_one_letter_code
_entity_poly.pdbx_strand_id
1 'polypeptide(L)'
;MEQRTEEWFAARLGKVTASCVADVMAKTRSGHAASRQNYMAELICQRLTGMQETRFSNAAMQRGTDLEPHARARYIIETGEIVTETGLVDHPTIAGFGASPDGLVGDTGLIEIKCPNTWTHLETIKTGKPKREYLLQMQTQMACTGRQWCDFVSYDDRLPDDMQYFCTRIERDDALIAEIESEVSAFLSELEAEIEYLKRKAA
;
A
#
# COMPACT_ATOMS: atom_id res chain seq x y z
N MET A 1 0.33 -8.72 -14.94
CA MET A 1 -0.80 -9.18 -14.08
C MET A 1 -1.64 -7.96 -13.77
N GLU A 2 -2.91 -8.00 -14.04
CA GLU A 2 -3.86 -6.93 -13.74
C GLU A 2 -4.25 -6.97 -12.27
N GLN A 3 -4.38 -5.81 -11.62
CA GLN A 3 -4.81 -5.73 -10.22
C GLN A 3 -6.28 -6.12 -10.07
N ARG A 4 -6.64 -6.64 -8.90
CA ARG A 4 -7.99 -7.08 -8.53
C ARG A 4 -8.52 -8.32 -9.30
N THR A 5 -7.64 -9.01 -10.04
CA THR A 5 -7.91 -10.34 -10.60
C THR A 5 -7.66 -11.44 -9.56
N GLU A 6 -8.20 -12.64 -9.81
CA GLU A 6 -7.93 -13.79 -8.93
C GLU A 6 -6.44 -14.11 -8.82
N GLU A 7 -5.70 -14.00 -9.92
CA GLU A 7 -4.25 -14.20 -9.94
C GLU A 7 -3.52 -13.17 -9.07
N TRP A 8 -3.97 -11.90 -9.10
CA TRP A 8 -3.38 -10.86 -8.27
C TRP A 8 -3.64 -11.08 -6.77
N PHE A 9 -4.85 -11.51 -6.40
CA PHE A 9 -5.15 -11.88 -5.02
C PHE A 9 -4.33 -13.08 -4.57
N ALA A 10 -4.21 -14.12 -5.41
CA ALA A 10 -3.40 -15.30 -5.13
C ALA A 10 -1.91 -14.94 -4.97
N ALA A 11 -1.37 -14.07 -5.82
CA ALA A 11 0.02 -13.65 -5.73
C ALA A 11 0.35 -12.88 -4.43
N ARG A 12 -0.62 -12.21 -3.83
CA ARG A 12 -0.50 -11.43 -2.58
C ARG A 12 -0.70 -12.27 -1.32
N LEU A 13 -1.27 -13.47 -1.47
CA LEU A 13 -1.67 -14.30 -0.34
C LEU A 13 -0.49 -14.64 0.57
N GLY A 14 -0.63 -14.35 1.86
CA GLY A 14 0.39 -14.62 2.88
C GLY A 14 1.64 -13.74 2.80
N LYS A 15 1.63 -12.70 1.97
CA LYS A 15 2.72 -11.72 1.86
C LYS A 15 2.41 -10.43 2.62
N VAL A 16 3.42 -9.81 3.18
CA VAL A 16 3.34 -8.40 3.61
C VAL A 16 3.24 -7.53 2.37
N THR A 17 2.29 -6.62 2.34
CA THR A 17 2.09 -5.73 1.20
C THR A 17 2.24 -4.26 1.59
N ALA A 18 2.66 -3.42 0.65
CA ALA A 18 2.92 -2.01 0.87
C ALA A 18 1.77 -1.28 1.59
N SER A 19 0.51 -1.60 1.25
CA SER A 19 -0.66 -1.00 1.88
C SER A 19 -0.85 -1.34 3.36
N CYS A 20 -0.16 -2.37 3.87
CA CYS A 20 -0.23 -2.82 5.27
C CYS A 20 1.08 -2.58 6.05
N VAL A 21 2.09 -1.96 5.44
CA VAL A 21 3.36 -1.65 6.13
C VAL A 21 3.15 -0.74 7.34
N ALA A 22 2.19 0.17 7.27
CA ALA A 22 1.84 1.01 8.40
C ALA A 22 1.40 0.19 9.64
N ASP A 23 0.70 -0.94 9.44
CA ASP A 23 0.31 -1.84 10.53
C ASP A 23 1.53 -2.58 11.08
N VAL A 24 2.44 -3.03 10.22
CA VAL A 24 3.71 -3.68 10.65
C VAL A 24 4.52 -2.75 11.52
N MET A 25 4.64 -1.47 11.15
CA MET A 25 5.42 -0.45 11.84
C MET A 25 4.69 0.19 13.01
N ALA A 26 3.41 -0.16 13.27
CA ALA A 26 2.61 0.49 14.30
C ALA A 26 3.11 0.14 15.70
N LYS A 27 3.50 1.17 16.45
CA LYS A 27 4.02 1.08 17.82
C LYS A 27 3.18 1.92 18.78
N THR A 28 3.09 1.46 20.02
CA THR A 28 2.54 2.20 21.16
C THR A 28 3.65 2.48 22.15
N ARG A 29 3.35 3.21 23.23
CA ARG A 29 4.32 3.46 24.32
C ARG A 29 4.77 2.16 25.03
N SER A 30 3.94 1.11 24.98
CA SER A 30 4.16 -0.18 25.65
C SER A 30 4.62 -1.31 24.74
N GLY A 31 4.87 -1.04 23.45
CA GLY A 31 5.28 -2.04 22.47
C GLY A 31 4.50 -1.95 21.15
N HIS A 32 4.22 -3.08 20.51
CA HIS A 32 3.50 -3.14 19.25
C HIS A 32 2.03 -2.78 19.40
N ALA A 33 1.47 -2.11 18.39
CA ALA A 33 0.04 -1.77 18.36
C ALA A 33 -0.84 -2.99 18.04
N ALA A 34 -2.11 -2.91 18.39
CA ALA A 34 -3.09 -3.98 18.09
C ALA A 34 -3.23 -4.23 16.59
N SER A 35 -3.09 -3.21 15.75
CA SER A 35 -3.15 -3.36 14.28
C SER A 35 -2.06 -4.31 13.76
N ARG A 36 -0.83 -4.24 14.31
CA ARG A 36 0.26 -5.17 13.96
C ARG A 36 -0.09 -6.62 14.33
N GLN A 37 -0.68 -6.83 15.52
CA GLN A 37 -1.10 -8.16 15.96
C GLN A 37 -2.23 -8.72 15.09
N ASN A 38 -3.21 -7.89 14.74
CA ASN A 38 -4.31 -8.27 13.86
C ASN A 38 -3.79 -8.66 12.47
N TYR A 39 -2.85 -7.89 11.93
CA TYR A 39 -2.25 -8.21 10.63
C TYR A 39 -1.41 -9.49 10.69
N MET A 40 -0.69 -9.74 11.80
CA MET A 40 0.00 -11.00 12.04
C MET A 40 -0.97 -12.18 11.99
N ALA A 41 -2.09 -12.11 12.72
CA ALA A 41 -3.11 -13.15 12.75
C ALA A 41 -3.74 -13.39 11.36
N GLU A 42 -4.00 -12.32 10.60
CA GLU A 42 -4.49 -12.42 9.22
C GLU A 42 -3.51 -13.21 8.34
N LEU A 43 -2.21 -12.89 8.37
CA LEU A 43 -1.21 -13.58 7.55
C LEU A 43 -0.97 -15.04 8.01
N ILE A 44 -1.04 -15.33 9.31
CA ILE A 44 -1.02 -16.69 9.82
C ILE A 44 -2.18 -17.50 9.23
N CYS A 45 -3.40 -16.95 9.28
CA CYS A 45 -4.58 -17.59 8.71
C CYS A 45 -4.40 -17.86 7.22
N GLN A 46 -3.98 -16.85 6.45
CA GLN A 46 -3.74 -16.98 5.01
C GLN A 46 -2.71 -18.07 4.68
N ARG A 47 -1.59 -18.15 5.43
CA ARG A 47 -0.53 -19.14 5.19
C ARG A 47 -0.92 -20.56 5.61
N LEU A 48 -1.75 -20.70 6.63
CA LEU A 48 -2.22 -22.02 7.10
C LEU A 48 -3.35 -22.58 6.23
N THR A 49 -4.24 -21.72 5.74
CA THR A 49 -5.46 -22.14 5.02
C THR A 49 -5.32 -22.06 3.50
N GLY A 50 -4.39 -21.27 2.98
CA GLY A 50 -4.31 -20.94 1.56
C GLY A 50 -5.47 -20.06 1.09
N MET A 51 -6.23 -19.43 1.99
CA MET A 51 -7.39 -18.62 1.68
C MET A 51 -7.25 -17.22 2.29
N GLN A 52 -7.72 -16.23 1.54
CA GLN A 52 -7.90 -14.88 2.07
C GLN A 52 -9.32 -14.77 2.63
N GLU A 53 -9.46 -14.36 3.89
CA GLU A 53 -10.77 -14.01 4.41
C GLU A 53 -11.36 -12.84 3.62
N THR A 54 -12.65 -12.91 3.34
CA THR A 54 -13.35 -11.83 2.65
C THR A 54 -13.27 -10.57 3.51
N ARG A 55 -12.42 -9.62 3.13
CA ARG A 55 -12.38 -8.33 3.82
C ARG A 55 -13.72 -7.61 3.63
N PHE A 56 -14.21 -7.06 4.72
CA PHE A 56 -15.41 -6.22 4.66
C PHE A 56 -15.16 -5.05 3.71
N SER A 57 -15.90 -5.00 2.61
CA SER A 57 -15.93 -3.84 1.71
C SER A 57 -17.09 -2.94 2.08
N ASN A 58 -16.83 -1.65 2.21
CA ASN A 58 -17.88 -0.66 2.43
C ASN A 58 -18.03 0.26 1.21
N ALA A 59 -19.14 1.02 1.17
CA ALA A 59 -19.44 1.92 0.06
C ALA A 59 -18.33 2.96 -0.21
N ALA A 60 -17.59 3.39 0.82
CA ALA A 60 -16.49 4.33 0.65
C ALA A 60 -15.28 3.67 -0.04
N MET A 61 -14.97 2.41 0.28
CA MET A 61 -13.90 1.66 -0.39
C MET A 61 -14.26 1.37 -1.85
N GLN A 62 -15.52 0.98 -2.10
CA GLN A 62 -16.00 0.77 -3.47
C GLN A 62 -15.92 2.06 -4.29
N ARG A 63 -16.41 3.17 -3.74
CA ARG A 63 -16.30 4.48 -4.39
C ARG A 63 -14.83 4.85 -4.70
N GLY A 64 -13.90 4.58 -3.78
CA GLY A 64 -12.48 4.81 -4.01
C GLY A 64 -11.97 4.05 -5.25
N THR A 65 -12.36 2.79 -5.37
CA THR A 65 -12.04 1.94 -6.53
C THR A 65 -12.64 2.47 -7.82
N ASP A 66 -13.92 2.89 -7.79
CA ASP A 66 -14.63 3.38 -8.99
C ASP A 66 -14.07 4.71 -9.49
N LEU A 67 -13.53 5.55 -8.59
CA LEU A 67 -12.95 6.85 -8.94
C LEU A 67 -11.48 6.82 -9.37
N GLU A 68 -10.75 5.77 -9.04
CA GLU A 68 -9.32 5.65 -9.38
C GLU A 68 -9.02 5.88 -10.86
N PRO A 69 -9.80 5.32 -11.84
CA PRO A 69 -9.58 5.60 -13.25
C PRO A 69 -9.78 7.08 -13.61
N HIS A 70 -10.73 7.78 -12.98
CA HIS A 70 -10.96 9.21 -13.20
C HIS A 70 -9.81 10.06 -12.67
N ALA A 71 -9.32 9.75 -11.47
CA ALA A 71 -8.16 10.40 -10.88
C ALA A 71 -6.90 10.20 -11.74
N ARG A 72 -6.69 8.98 -12.27
CA ARG A 72 -5.58 8.67 -13.18
C ARG A 72 -5.70 9.46 -14.50
N ALA A 73 -6.89 9.53 -15.08
CA ALA A 73 -7.11 10.32 -16.28
C ALA A 73 -6.84 11.82 -16.03
N ARG A 74 -7.25 12.35 -14.87
CA ARG A 74 -6.94 13.73 -14.49
C ARG A 74 -5.44 13.95 -14.33
N TYR A 75 -4.71 13.04 -13.69
CA TYR A 75 -3.26 13.10 -13.57
C TYR A 75 -2.58 13.17 -14.95
N ILE A 76 -2.98 12.31 -15.88
CA ILE A 76 -2.43 12.29 -17.26
C ILE A 76 -2.68 13.62 -17.96
N ILE A 77 -3.87 14.21 -17.80
CA ILE A 77 -4.21 15.52 -18.41
C ILE A 77 -3.35 16.64 -17.81
N GLU A 78 -3.18 16.66 -16.49
CA GLU A 78 -2.45 17.73 -15.79
C GLU A 78 -0.94 17.66 -16.01
N THR A 79 -0.38 16.45 -16.12
CA THR A 79 1.08 16.25 -16.18
C THR A 79 1.60 15.96 -17.60
N GLY A 80 0.77 15.42 -18.47
CA GLY A 80 1.17 14.89 -19.77
C GLY A 80 1.93 13.56 -19.69
N GLU A 81 2.08 12.99 -18.49
CA GLU A 81 2.81 11.74 -18.27
C GLU A 81 2.00 10.52 -18.70
N ILE A 82 2.69 9.48 -19.15
CA ILE A 82 2.08 8.19 -19.47
C ILE A 82 2.15 7.30 -18.23
N VAL A 83 1.00 6.81 -17.81
CA VAL A 83 0.88 5.86 -16.69
C VAL A 83 0.70 4.45 -17.23
N THR A 84 1.58 3.54 -16.86
CA THR A 84 1.48 2.11 -17.17
C THR A 84 1.04 1.35 -15.93
N GLU A 85 -0.08 0.65 -16.00
CA GLU A 85 -0.58 -0.17 -14.89
C GLU A 85 0.36 -1.36 -14.64
N THR A 86 0.47 -1.75 -13.37
CA THR A 86 1.27 -2.89 -12.96
C THR A 86 0.55 -3.70 -11.89
N GLY A 87 0.91 -4.96 -11.75
CA GLY A 87 0.38 -5.84 -10.70
C GLY A 87 1.24 -5.83 -9.44
N LEU A 88 1.37 -7.00 -8.82
CA LEU A 88 2.27 -7.18 -7.69
C LEU A 88 3.73 -7.21 -8.19
N VAL A 89 4.57 -6.41 -7.55
CA VAL A 89 6.02 -6.43 -7.67
C VAL A 89 6.58 -6.93 -6.35
N ASP A 90 7.26 -8.06 -6.38
CA ASP A 90 7.92 -8.61 -5.19
C ASP A 90 9.17 -7.78 -4.84
N HIS A 91 9.46 -7.70 -3.54
CA HIS A 91 10.68 -7.05 -3.06
C HIS A 91 11.91 -7.84 -3.54
N PRO A 92 12.96 -7.18 -4.04
CA PRO A 92 14.09 -7.86 -4.70
C PRO A 92 14.89 -8.80 -3.79
N THR A 93 14.89 -8.57 -2.47
CA THR A 93 15.70 -9.32 -1.52
C THR A 93 14.93 -9.91 -0.34
N ILE A 94 13.72 -9.43 -0.03
CA ILE A 94 12.91 -9.89 1.09
C ILE A 94 11.75 -10.73 0.58
N ALA A 95 11.88 -12.06 0.71
CA ALA A 95 10.82 -12.99 0.33
C ALA A 95 9.55 -12.77 1.17
N GLY A 96 8.39 -12.86 0.54
CA GLY A 96 7.10 -12.63 1.22
C GLY A 96 6.75 -11.15 1.45
N PHE A 97 7.42 -10.23 0.75
CA PHE A 97 7.17 -8.81 0.77
C PHE A 97 6.97 -8.27 -0.64
N GLY A 98 6.01 -7.38 -0.85
CA GLY A 98 5.74 -6.83 -2.17
C GLY A 98 4.82 -5.62 -2.17
N ALA A 99 4.69 -5.00 -3.34
CA ALA A 99 3.90 -3.80 -3.56
C ALA A 99 3.12 -3.87 -4.87
N SER A 100 1.96 -3.22 -4.91
CA SER A 100 1.19 -3.02 -6.14
C SER A 100 0.95 -1.52 -6.29
N PRO A 101 1.84 -0.77 -6.97
CA PRO A 101 1.60 0.63 -7.28
C PRO A 101 0.39 0.81 -8.19
N ASP A 102 -0.30 1.95 -8.09
CA ASP A 102 -1.43 2.26 -8.98
C ASP A 102 -0.97 2.57 -10.42
N GLY A 103 0.32 2.80 -10.62
CA GLY A 103 0.94 2.88 -11.94
C GLY A 103 2.42 3.22 -11.91
N LEU A 104 3.07 2.92 -13.02
CA LEU A 104 4.44 3.31 -13.33
C LEU A 104 4.41 4.56 -14.20
N VAL A 105 5.26 5.54 -13.89
CA VAL A 105 5.37 6.81 -14.64
C VAL A 105 6.78 6.94 -15.20
N GLY A 106 6.88 6.99 -16.51
CA GLY A 106 8.18 6.96 -17.18
C GLY A 106 9.09 5.82 -16.68
N ASP A 107 10.39 6.04 -16.64
CA ASP A 107 11.36 5.02 -16.22
C ASP A 107 11.62 5.00 -14.70
N THR A 108 11.40 6.11 -14.01
CA THR A 108 11.87 6.29 -12.63
C THR A 108 10.77 6.66 -11.64
N GLY A 109 9.54 6.90 -12.08
CA GLY A 109 8.44 7.37 -11.26
C GLY A 109 7.33 6.37 -11.05
N LEU A 110 6.54 6.63 -10.00
CA LEU A 110 5.32 5.92 -9.64
C LEU A 110 4.17 6.91 -9.47
N ILE A 111 2.96 6.40 -9.47
CA ILE A 111 1.78 7.11 -8.99
C ILE A 111 1.07 6.28 -7.93
N GLU A 112 0.64 6.94 -6.86
CA GLU A 112 -0.27 6.41 -5.84
C GLU A 112 -1.50 7.30 -5.76
N ILE A 113 -2.67 6.71 -5.98
CA ILE A 113 -3.95 7.41 -6.07
C ILE A 113 -4.80 7.11 -4.84
N LYS A 114 -5.31 8.14 -4.21
CA LYS A 114 -6.30 8.03 -3.15
C LYS A 114 -7.53 8.85 -3.47
N CYS A 115 -8.71 8.22 -3.38
CA CYS A 115 -10.01 8.86 -3.49
C CYS A 115 -10.70 8.81 -2.12
N PRO A 116 -10.23 9.60 -1.13
CA PRO A 116 -10.71 9.52 0.25
C PRO A 116 -12.08 10.17 0.42
N ASN A 117 -12.59 10.22 1.66
CA ASN A 117 -13.68 11.11 1.99
C ASN A 117 -13.25 12.59 1.86
N THR A 118 -14.24 13.48 1.65
CA THR A 118 -14.00 14.90 1.39
C THR A 118 -13.15 15.57 2.47
N TRP A 119 -13.40 15.26 3.74
CA TRP A 119 -12.61 15.85 4.83
C TRP A 119 -11.11 15.50 4.72
N THR A 120 -10.81 14.25 4.48
CA THR A 120 -9.40 13.79 4.29
C THR A 120 -8.75 14.43 3.07
N HIS A 121 -9.51 14.58 1.96
CA HIS A 121 -9.01 15.26 0.77
C HIS A 121 -8.70 16.74 1.06
N LEU A 122 -9.63 17.47 1.70
CA LEU A 122 -9.41 18.86 2.10
C LEU A 122 -8.22 19.04 3.07
N GLU A 123 -8.04 18.12 4.02
CA GLU A 123 -6.84 18.11 4.88
C GLU A 123 -5.56 17.93 4.07
N THR A 124 -5.58 17.05 3.07
CA THR A 124 -4.43 16.83 2.18
C THR A 124 -4.09 18.10 1.39
N ILE A 125 -5.07 18.77 0.80
CA ILE A 125 -4.87 20.07 0.13
C ILE A 125 -4.28 21.10 1.12
N LYS A 126 -4.87 21.22 2.31
CA LYS A 126 -4.46 22.20 3.32
C LYS A 126 -3.04 21.98 3.83
N THR A 127 -2.63 20.74 4.02
CA THR A 127 -1.31 20.40 4.55
C THR A 127 -0.24 20.27 3.47
N GLY A 128 -0.64 20.04 2.23
CA GLY A 128 0.26 19.76 1.11
C GLY A 128 0.98 18.41 1.23
N LYS A 129 0.52 17.52 2.12
CA LYS A 129 1.25 16.28 2.45
C LYS A 129 0.30 15.08 2.54
N PRO A 130 0.74 13.89 2.08
CA PRO A 130 0.04 12.64 2.34
C PRO A 130 0.10 12.28 3.83
N LYS A 131 -0.87 11.49 4.29
CA LYS A 131 -0.80 10.86 5.60
C LYS A 131 0.42 9.95 5.69
N ARG A 132 0.94 9.73 6.93
CA ARG A 132 2.10 8.87 7.17
C ARG A 132 1.91 7.45 6.61
N GLU A 133 0.72 6.88 6.71
CA GLU A 133 0.41 5.56 6.16
C GLU A 133 0.63 5.48 4.64
N TYR A 134 0.25 6.52 3.90
CA TYR A 134 0.48 6.59 2.45
C TYR A 134 1.95 6.84 2.11
N LEU A 135 2.66 7.63 2.94
CA LEU A 135 4.09 7.81 2.79
C LEU A 135 4.84 6.47 2.92
N LEU A 136 4.53 5.67 3.94
CA LEU A 136 5.13 4.35 4.13
C LEU A 136 4.80 3.40 2.95
N GLN A 137 3.58 3.45 2.45
CA GLN A 137 3.16 2.67 1.28
C GLN A 137 3.99 3.04 0.05
N MET A 138 4.14 4.34 -0.27
CA MET A 138 4.90 4.82 -1.43
C MET A 138 6.39 4.50 -1.32
N GLN A 139 6.99 4.66 -0.13
CA GLN A 139 8.40 4.29 0.08
C GLN A 139 8.61 2.77 -0.11
N THR A 140 7.65 1.95 0.33
CA THR A 140 7.67 0.50 0.07
C THR A 140 7.55 0.19 -1.41
N GLN A 141 6.70 0.90 -2.14
CA GLN A 141 6.58 0.74 -3.59
C GLN A 141 7.88 1.07 -4.30
N MET A 142 8.55 2.15 -3.90
CA MET A 142 9.86 2.53 -4.43
C MET A 142 10.94 1.51 -4.07
N ALA A 143 10.89 0.91 -2.88
CA ALA A 143 11.79 -0.19 -2.50
C ALA A 143 11.62 -1.42 -3.41
N CYS A 144 10.38 -1.85 -3.65
CA CYS A 144 10.07 -3.02 -4.48
C CYS A 144 10.39 -2.80 -5.97
N THR A 145 10.22 -1.58 -6.48
CA THR A 145 10.35 -1.28 -7.91
C THR A 145 11.71 -0.68 -8.30
N GLY A 146 12.52 -0.24 -7.33
CA GLY A 146 13.77 0.50 -7.57
C GLY A 146 13.57 1.94 -8.05
N ARG A 147 12.31 2.44 -8.09
CA ARG A 147 11.99 3.77 -8.61
C ARG A 147 12.34 4.87 -7.62
N GLN A 148 12.50 6.10 -8.12
CA GLN A 148 13.12 7.21 -7.39
C GLN A 148 12.12 8.19 -6.80
N TRP A 149 10.89 8.23 -7.30
CA TRP A 149 9.85 9.13 -6.82
C TRP A 149 8.46 8.52 -7.04
N CYS A 150 7.48 9.04 -6.29
CA CYS A 150 6.08 8.69 -6.42
C CYS A 150 5.22 9.96 -6.37
N ASP A 151 4.41 10.21 -7.37
CA ASP A 151 3.42 11.26 -7.34
C ASP A 151 2.19 10.76 -6.58
N PHE A 152 1.95 11.39 -5.43
CA PHE A 152 0.76 11.16 -4.62
C PHE A 152 -0.39 11.99 -5.16
N VAL A 153 -1.46 11.34 -5.59
CA VAL A 153 -2.68 11.97 -6.07
C VAL A 153 -3.80 11.77 -5.06
N SER A 154 -4.44 12.85 -4.65
CA SER A 154 -5.70 12.83 -3.89
C SER A 154 -6.81 13.42 -4.75
N TYR A 155 -7.93 12.68 -4.88
CA TYR A 155 -9.03 13.06 -5.78
C TYR A 155 -10.38 12.91 -5.11
N ASP A 156 -11.23 13.95 -5.27
CA ASP A 156 -12.64 13.92 -4.81
C ASP A 156 -13.55 14.70 -5.78
N ASP A 157 -14.35 13.99 -6.56
CA ASP A 157 -15.28 14.52 -7.57
C ASP A 157 -16.47 15.30 -7.02
N ARG A 158 -16.67 15.30 -5.69
CA ARG A 158 -17.76 16.03 -5.03
C ARG A 158 -17.46 17.50 -4.82
N LEU A 159 -16.22 17.91 -5.02
CA LEU A 159 -15.77 19.30 -4.88
C LEU A 159 -15.83 20.05 -6.21
N PRO A 160 -15.77 21.40 -6.21
CA PRO A 160 -15.56 22.17 -7.42
C PRO A 160 -14.29 21.76 -8.17
N ASP A 161 -14.26 21.88 -9.49
CA ASP A 161 -13.20 21.39 -10.38
C ASP A 161 -11.78 21.79 -9.96
N ASP A 162 -11.61 23.00 -9.46
CA ASP A 162 -10.33 23.53 -8.97
C ASP A 162 -9.88 22.95 -7.63
N MET A 163 -10.75 22.21 -6.95
CA MET A 163 -10.49 21.55 -5.68
C MET A 163 -10.58 20.03 -5.74
N GLN A 164 -10.93 19.44 -6.88
CA GLN A 164 -11.09 17.97 -7.01
C GLN A 164 -9.77 17.23 -6.99
N TYR A 165 -8.71 17.84 -7.46
CA TYR A 165 -7.43 17.21 -7.72
C TYR A 165 -6.32 17.89 -6.93
N PHE A 166 -5.52 17.08 -6.25
CA PHE A 166 -4.29 17.49 -5.61
C PHE A 166 -3.20 16.48 -5.92
N CYS A 167 -2.01 16.96 -6.29
CA CYS A 167 -0.85 16.13 -6.56
C CYS A 167 0.38 16.70 -5.87
N THR A 168 1.21 15.81 -5.30
CA THR A 168 2.51 16.18 -4.75
C THR A 168 3.51 15.05 -4.93
N ARG A 169 4.75 15.38 -5.32
CA ARG A 169 5.82 14.42 -5.50
C ARG A 169 6.46 14.06 -4.17
N ILE A 170 6.64 12.78 -3.97
CA ILE A 170 7.37 12.19 -2.84
C ILE A 170 8.63 11.55 -3.39
N GLU A 171 9.77 12.06 -2.96
CA GLU A 171 11.07 11.51 -3.32
C GLU A 171 11.37 10.25 -2.52
N ARG A 172 12.20 9.38 -3.08
CA ARG A 172 12.70 8.18 -2.41
C ARG A 172 13.55 8.56 -1.20
N ASP A 173 13.25 7.94 -0.07
CA ASP A 173 13.98 8.09 1.20
C ASP A 173 14.60 6.73 1.58
N ASP A 174 15.87 6.54 1.24
CA ASP A 174 16.56 5.27 1.51
C ASP A 174 16.74 4.99 3.01
N ALA A 175 16.75 6.01 3.86
CA ALA A 175 16.81 5.81 5.31
C ALA A 175 15.49 5.25 5.84
N LEU A 176 14.36 5.82 5.41
CA LEU A 176 13.03 5.31 5.76
C LEU A 176 12.79 3.92 5.15
N ILE A 177 13.24 3.68 3.92
CA ILE A 177 13.16 2.35 3.28
C ILE A 177 13.93 1.32 4.11
N ALA A 178 15.14 1.61 4.55
CA ALA A 178 15.91 0.69 5.38
C ALA A 178 15.22 0.39 6.73
N GLU A 179 14.56 1.37 7.34
CA GLU A 179 13.74 1.15 8.54
C GLU A 179 12.55 0.21 8.23
N ILE A 180 11.83 0.44 7.12
CA ILE A 180 10.73 -0.41 6.67
C ILE A 180 11.20 -1.85 6.45
N GLU A 181 12.27 -2.02 5.69
CA GLU A 181 12.85 -3.34 5.37
C GLU A 181 13.25 -4.12 6.63
N SER A 182 13.86 -3.43 7.60
CA SER A 182 14.23 -4.02 8.89
C SER A 182 13.00 -4.48 9.68
N GLU A 183 11.98 -3.64 9.82
CA GLU A 183 10.75 -3.97 10.57
C GLU A 183 9.95 -5.07 9.86
N VAL A 184 9.86 -5.06 8.53
CA VAL A 184 9.19 -6.11 7.75
C VAL A 184 9.95 -7.44 7.86
N SER A 185 11.27 -7.45 7.80
CA SER A 185 12.08 -8.66 7.96
C SER A 185 11.91 -9.28 9.35
N ALA A 186 11.90 -8.46 10.40
CA ALA A 186 11.63 -8.90 11.76
C ALA A 186 10.20 -9.48 11.89
N PHE A 187 9.21 -8.78 11.34
CA PHE A 187 7.82 -9.23 11.33
C PHE A 187 7.63 -10.57 10.61
N LEU A 188 8.26 -10.76 9.45
CA LEU A 188 8.19 -12.02 8.69
C LEU A 188 8.86 -13.17 9.46
N SER A 189 9.97 -12.91 10.16
CA SER A 189 10.63 -13.92 11.02
C SER A 189 9.76 -14.32 12.20
N GLU A 190 9.09 -13.37 12.85
CA GLU A 190 8.11 -13.64 13.89
C GLU A 190 6.93 -14.47 13.37
N LEU A 191 6.42 -14.12 12.17
CA LEU A 191 5.31 -14.82 11.51
C LEU A 191 5.64 -16.30 11.27
N GLU A 192 6.83 -16.60 10.76
CA GLU A 192 7.27 -18.00 10.57
C GLU A 192 7.39 -18.74 11.88
N ALA A 193 8.00 -18.12 12.90
CA ALA A 193 8.17 -18.72 14.21
C ALA A 193 6.82 -19.05 14.87
N GLU A 194 5.84 -18.15 14.75
CA GLU A 194 4.50 -18.36 15.30
C GLU A 194 3.75 -19.49 14.56
N ILE A 195 3.82 -19.54 13.23
CA ILE A 195 3.24 -20.63 12.44
C ILE A 195 3.84 -21.99 12.87
N GLU A 196 5.16 -22.09 13.00
CA GLU A 196 5.82 -23.33 13.44
C GLU A 196 5.47 -23.71 14.89
N TYR A 197 5.32 -22.72 15.77
CA TYR A 197 4.85 -22.96 17.13
C TYR A 197 3.43 -23.53 17.15
N LEU A 198 2.51 -22.93 16.40
CA LEU A 198 1.11 -23.38 16.32
C LEU A 198 1.00 -24.80 15.75
N LYS A 199 1.74 -25.13 14.69
CA LYS A 199 1.78 -26.48 14.11
C LYS A 199 2.24 -27.52 15.12
N ARG A 200 3.29 -27.23 15.91
CA ARG A 200 3.80 -28.15 16.94
C ARG A 200 2.83 -28.33 18.12
N LYS A 201 2.00 -27.31 18.41
CA LYS A 201 1.01 -27.40 19.50
C LYS A 201 -0.26 -28.15 19.09
N ALA A 202 -0.59 -28.13 17.80
CA ALA A 202 -1.76 -28.81 17.25
C ALA A 202 -1.49 -30.30 16.88
N ALA A 203 -0.24 -30.71 16.80
CA ALA A 203 0.19 -32.10 16.58
C ALA A 203 0.24 -32.92 17.89
#